data_ea0187419cf513624cdd8c9f60c4440f
#
_entry.id   ea0187419cf513624cdd8c9f60c4440f
#
_cell.length_a   1.000
_cell.length_b   1.000
_cell.length_c   1.000
_cell.angle_alpha   90.00
_cell.angle_beta   90.00
_cell.angle_gamma   90.00
#
_symmetry.space_group_name_H-M   'P 1'
#
loop_
_entity.id
_entity.type
_entity.pdbx_description
1 polymer ?
#
loop_
_entity_poly.entity_id
_entity_poly.type
_entity_poly.pdbx_seq_one_letter_code
_entity_poly.pdbx_strand_id
1 'polypeptide(L)'
;MNNAGSKREDRMNRMDRITVIGAGVSGRALAILASKLGYSVFVSELASVDTETRELFHRYGIVHESDGHSERILECDAMVLSSGVSPRARPVTRALEEGVAIIGEVDFVAPFLKGAMIGVTGSNGKTTTTLLTGHLLKDSGFRVGVAGNVGSPLADHAFVENDVVVAELSSFQLFWAQELSLDVAVVTNLEPDHIDWHGSVEDYYQAKRKITSMLKEGGSLVCQERDLPVLYLEGPPSGIVFPLRWQKESDRRHREGLLMKDDHAVMISGASEKNLFRYTDVPLLGRHNLENAAMSSATLIIQGGGAGTLKRSLATFEAPPHRCEPVGIVKGVSFIDDSKGTNVAATVT
;
A
#
# COMPACT_ATOMS: atom_id res chain seq x y z
N MET A 1 -7.35 17.24 -20.97
CA MET A 1 -6.84 16.45 -19.86
C MET A 1 -6.90 17.26 -18.56
N ASN A 2 -7.97 17.43 -17.88
CA ASN A 2 -8.09 18.03 -16.52
C ASN A 2 -9.54 18.08 -16.06
N ASN A 3 -10.38 17.10 -16.51
CA ASN A 3 -11.82 17.19 -16.23
C ASN A 3 -12.24 16.34 -15.00
N ALA A 4 -11.40 15.41 -14.57
CA ALA A 4 -11.71 14.55 -13.41
C ALA A 4 -11.38 15.26 -12.08
N GLY A 5 -10.24 15.93 -11.98
CA GLY A 5 -9.85 16.69 -10.79
C GLY A 5 -10.80 17.85 -10.47
N SER A 6 -11.23 18.60 -11.49
CA SER A 6 -12.16 19.74 -11.27
C SER A 6 -13.56 19.28 -10.82
N LYS A 7 -14.07 18.16 -11.34
CA LYS A 7 -15.37 17.61 -10.93
C LYS A 7 -15.38 17.11 -9.49
N ARG A 8 -14.26 16.66 -8.99
CA ARG A 8 -14.10 16.16 -7.62
C ARG A 8 -13.96 17.30 -6.63
N GLU A 9 -13.12 18.30 -6.92
CA GLU A 9 -13.03 19.52 -6.11
C GLU A 9 -14.41 20.18 -5.98
N ASP A 10 -15.15 20.26 -7.08
CA ASP A 10 -16.53 20.77 -7.07
C ASP A 10 -17.48 19.89 -6.24
N ARG A 11 -17.29 18.57 -6.22
CA ARG A 11 -18.09 17.63 -5.44
C ARG A 11 -17.77 17.74 -3.95
N MET A 12 -16.46 17.77 -3.59
CA MET A 12 -16.04 17.92 -2.19
C MET A 12 -16.43 19.29 -1.61
N ASN A 13 -16.38 20.35 -2.40
CA ASN A 13 -16.80 21.69 -2.00
C ASN A 13 -18.31 21.84 -1.74
N ARG A 14 -19.13 20.86 -2.10
CA ARG A 14 -20.59 20.83 -1.85
C ARG A 14 -20.99 19.88 -0.74
N MET A 15 -20.04 19.17 -0.14
CA MET A 15 -20.31 18.26 0.97
C MET A 15 -20.15 19.01 2.28
N ASP A 16 -21.14 18.92 3.15
CA ASP A 16 -21.11 19.50 4.49
C ASP A 16 -21.00 18.43 5.57
N ARG A 17 -21.56 17.23 5.30
CA ARG A 17 -21.69 16.15 6.27
C ARG A 17 -21.06 14.86 5.75
N ILE A 18 -20.20 14.26 6.57
CA ILE A 18 -19.53 13.00 6.26
C ILE A 18 -19.83 11.98 7.36
N THR A 19 -20.22 10.77 6.95
CA THR A 19 -20.23 9.61 7.84
C THR A 19 -18.98 8.76 7.59
N VAL A 20 -18.22 8.47 8.66
CA VAL A 20 -17.09 7.54 8.62
C VAL A 20 -17.52 6.21 9.20
N ILE A 21 -17.32 5.11 8.46
CA ILE A 21 -17.58 3.74 8.94
C ILE A 21 -16.32 3.13 9.46
N GLY A 22 -16.35 2.76 10.76
CA GLY A 22 -15.23 2.22 11.50
C GLY A 22 -14.49 3.26 12.35
N ALA A 23 -14.17 2.91 13.61
CA ALA A 23 -13.42 3.73 14.56
C ALA A 23 -12.03 3.16 14.90
N GLY A 24 -11.52 2.22 14.11
CA GLY A 24 -10.14 1.74 14.22
C GLY A 24 -9.12 2.82 13.86
N VAL A 25 -7.85 2.44 13.77
CA VAL A 25 -6.74 3.39 13.55
C VAL A 25 -6.97 4.26 12.31
N SER A 26 -7.31 3.69 11.16
CA SER A 26 -7.61 4.44 9.93
C SER A 26 -8.86 5.30 10.07
N GLY A 27 -9.96 4.74 10.62
CA GLY A 27 -11.23 5.47 10.75
C GLY A 27 -11.11 6.69 11.65
N ARG A 28 -10.37 6.61 12.76
CA ARG A 28 -10.06 7.76 13.62
C ARG A 28 -9.29 8.84 12.86
N ALA A 29 -8.26 8.45 12.14
CA ALA A 29 -7.45 9.40 11.37
C ALA A 29 -8.28 10.09 10.26
N LEU A 30 -9.15 9.34 9.57
CA LEU A 30 -10.09 9.88 8.58
C LEU A 30 -11.07 10.87 9.19
N ALA A 31 -11.68 10.52 10.33
CA ALA A 31 -12.64 11.38 11.02
C ALA A 31 -11.99 12.70 11.48
N ILE A 32 -10.76 12.64 12.01
CA ILE A 32 -9.99 13.82 12.40
C ILE A 32 -9.65 14.67 11.18
N LEU A 33 -9.20 14.06 10.08
CA LEU A 33 -8.92 14.77 8.84
C LEU A 33 -10.16 15.47 8.33
N ALA A 34 -11.30 14.76 8.26
CA ALA A 34 -12.58 15.34 7.82
C ALA A 34 -13.02 16.52 8.71
N SER A 35 -12.90 16.41 10.05
CA SER A 35 -13.18 17.49 10.96
C SER A 35 -12.25 18.71 10.73
N LYS A 36 -10.96 18.49 10.53
CA LYS A 36 -9.99 19.57 10.22
C LYS A 36 -10.26 20.25 8.87
N LEU A 37 -10.88 19.54 7.93
CA LEU A 37 -11.34 20.08 6.65
C LEU A 37 -12.65 20.87 6.77
N GLY A 38 -13.27 20.91 7.96
CA GLY A 38 -14.50 21.66 8.23
C GLY A 38 -15.80 20.89 8.02
N TYR A 39 -15.74 19.60 7.74
CA TYR A 39 -16.93 18.76 7.62
C TYR A 39 -17.59 18.50 9.00
N SER A 40 -18.92 18.42 9.02
CA SER A 40 -19.67 17.82 10.13
C SER A 40 -19.51 16.31 10.05
N VAL A 41 -18.84 15.71 11.05
CA VAL A 41 -18.45 14.30 11.01
C VAL A 41 -19.28 13.47 11.97
N PHE A 42 -19.84 12.38 11.45
CA PHE A 42 -20.44 11.30 12.22
C PHE A 42 -19.63 10.01 12.03
N VAL A 43 -19.21 9.38 13.13
CA VAL A 43 -18.50 8.08 13.10
C VAL A 43 -19.45 7.00 13.59
N SER A 44 -19.55 5.90 12.85
CA SER A 44 -20.33 4.74 13.25
C SER A 44 -19.45 3.50 13.32
N GLU A 45 -19.42 2.84 14.49
CA GLU A 45 -18.59 1.67 14.78
C GLU A 45 -19.46 0.48 15.19
N LEU A 46 -19.18 -0.69 14.61
CA LEU A 46 -19.91 -1.92 14.91
C LEU A 46 -19.61 -2.43 16.33
N ALA A 47 -18.37 -2.30 16.77
CA ALA A 47 -17.91 -2.68 18.10
C ALA A 47 -18.01 -1.51 19.09
N SER A 48 -17.70 -1.77 20.35
CA SER A 48 -17.55 -0.73 21.35
C SER A 48 -16.35 0.17 21.05
N VAL A 49 -16.49 1.46 21.31
CA VAL A 49 -15.40 2.44 21.20
C VAL A 49 -14.78 2.65 22.58
N ASP A 50 -13.46 2.60 22.68
CA ASP A 50 -12.72 2.82 23.93
C ASP A 50 -12.77 4.27 24.42
N THR A 51 -12.41 4.50 25.67
CA THR A 51 -12.46 5.83 26.30
C THR A 51 -11.52 6.83 25.61
N GLU A 52 -10.32 6.40 25.23
CA GLU A 52 -9.36 7.28 24.55
C GLU A 52 -9.89 7.80 23.22
N THR A 53 -10.50 6.90 22.44
CA THR A 53 -11.13 7.26 21.15
C THR A 53 -12.33 8.19 21.34
N ARG A 54 -13.16 7.98 22.39
CA ARG A 54 -14.28 8.87 22.70
C ARG A 54 -13.82 10.29 23.07
N GLU A 55 -12.76 10.39 23.89
CA GLU A 55 -12.15 11.67 24.26
C GLU A 55 -11.55 12.37 23.04
N LEU A 56 -10.91 11.61 22.16
CA LEU A 56 -10.40 12.11 20.89
C LEU A 56 -11.50 12.68 20.02
N PHE A 57 -12.60 11.95 19.82
CA PHE A 57 -13.74 12.43 19.05
C PHE A 57 -14.36 13.69 19.65
N HIS A 58 -14.54 13.74 20.97
CA HIS A 58 -15.04 14.92 21.67
C HIS A 58 -14.15 16.16 21.43
N ARG A 59 -12.82 15.98 21.47
CA ARG A 59 -11.83 17.07 21.24
C ARG A 59 -11.96 17.68 19.84
N TYR A 60 -12.31 16.86 18.83
CA TYR A 60 -12.48 17.31 17.45
C TYR A 60 -13.94 17.62 17.07
N GLY A 61 -14.89 17.61 18.04
CA GLY A 61 -16.30 17.85 17.77
C GLY A 61 -16.97 16.78 16.92
N ILE A 62 -16.42 15.56 16.92
CA ILE A 62 -16.92 14.42 16.14
C ILE A 62 -18.02 13.71 16.92
N VAL A 63 -19.19 13.62 16.34
CA VAL A 63 -20.30 12.82 16.88
C VAL A 63 -20.10 11.35 16.50
N HIS A 64 -20.37 10.43 17.42
CA HIS A 64 -20.20 9.00 17.14
C HIS A 64 -21.29 8.14 17.75
N GLU A 65 -21.44 6.93 17.21
CA GLU A 65 -22.15 5.82 17.80
C GLU A 65 -21.28 4.58 17.84
N SER A 66 -21.59 3.65 18.71
CA SER A 66 -20.92 2.34 18.84
C SER A 66 -21.94 1.26 19.12
N ASP A 67 -21.45 -0.01 19.10
CA ASP A 67 -22.25 -1.20 19.34
C ASP A 67 -23.34 -1.42 18.27
N GLY A 68 -23.08 -0.97 17.05
CA GLY A 68 -23.96 -1.14 15.89
C GLY A 68 -24.05 0.10 15.02
N HIS A 69 -24.85 -0.03 13.97
CA HIS A 69 -25.08 1.03 12.97
C HIS A 69 -26.57 1.38 12.94
N SER A 70 -26.91 2.63 13.32
CA SER A 70 -28.26 3.18 13.20
C SER A 70 -28.50 3.75 11.79
N GLU A 71 -29.74 4.13 11.48
CA GLU A 71 -30.08 4.80 10.21
C GLU A 71 -29.42 6.19 10.06
N ARG A 72 -28.88 6.77 11.14
CA ARG A 72 -28.12 8.03 11.10
C ARG A 72 -26.90 7.98 10.18
N ILE A 73 -26.37 6.79 9.88
CA ILE A 73 -25.27 6.63 8.92
C ILE A 73 -25.58 7.19 7.53
N LEU A 74 -26.86 7.31 7.19
CA LEU A 74 -27.36 7.82 5.91
C LEU A 74 -27.59 9.34 5.89
N GLU A 75 -27.51 10.00 7.06
CA GLU A 75 -27.70 11.45 7.19
C GLU A 75 -26.43 12.22 6.78
N CYS A 76 -25.87 11.91 5.60
CA CYS A 76 -24.62 12.49 5.11
C CYS A 76 -24.65 12.71 3.60
N ASP A 77 -23.74 13.54 3.12
CA ASP A 77 -23.52 13.78 1.69
C ASP A 77 -22.59 12.71 1.09
N ALA A 78 -21.72 12.12 1.92
CA ALA A 78 -20.88 11.00 1.56
C ALA A 78 -20.54 10.12 2.76
N MET A 79 -20.40 8.83 2.49
CA MET A 79 -19.91 7.82 3.43
C MET A 79 -18.47 7.50 3.11
N VAL A 80 -17.55 7.71 4.06
CA VAL A 80 -16.14 7.39 3.96
C VAL A 80 -15.87 6.07 4.67
N LEU A 81 -15.26 5.13 3.97
CA LEU A 81 -14.99 3.79 4.49
C LEU A 81 -13.56 3.67 4.98
N SER A 82 -13.37 3.25 6.24
CA SER A 82 -12.06 2.84 6.73
C SER A 82 -11.62 1.52 6.09
N SER A 83 -10.30 1.22 6.20
CA SER A 83 -9.73 -0.04 5.69
C SER A 83 -10.50 -1.26 6.19
N GLY A 84 -10.76 -2.21 5.31
CA GLY A 84 -11.36 -3.49 5.67
C GLY A 84 -12.89 -3.54 5.69
N VAL A 85 -13.59 -2.42 5.56
CA VAL A 85 -15.07 -2.42 5.45
C VAL A 85 -15.48 -3.15 4.17
N SER A 86 -16.22 -4.25 4.35
CA SER A 86 -16.67 -5.10 3.25
C SER A 86 -17.74 -4.40 2.39
N PRO A 87 -17.74 -4.61 1.06
CA PRO A 87 -18.82 -4.13 0.19
C PRO A 87 -20.18 -4.76 0.54
N ARG A 88 -20.19 -5.88 1.27
CA ARG A 88 -21.38 -6.56 1.76
C ARG A 88 -21.80 -6.12 3.17
N ALA A 89 -21.06 -5.21 3.80
CA ALA A 89 -21.42 -4.68 5.11
C ALA A 89 -22.74 -3.89 5.04
N ARG A 90 -23.60 -4.04 6.05
CA ARG A 90 -24.91 -3.36 6.10
C ARG A 90 -24.83 -1.85 5.85
N PRO A 91 -23.90 -1.08 6.42
CA PRO A 91 -23.76 0.34 6.11
C PRO A 91 -23.57 0.63 4.63
N VAL A 92 -22.73 -0.20 3.96
CA VAL A 92 -22.41 -0.04 2.54
C VAL A 92 -23.62 -0.35 1.66
N THR A 93 -24.30 -1.49 1.90
CA THR A 93 -25.49 -1.87 1.12
C THR A 93 -26.61 -0.85 1.30
N ARG A 94 -26.83 -0.35 2.52
CA ARG A 94 -27.81 0.71 2.79
C ARG A 94 -27.47 2.02 2.07
N ALA A 95 -26.20 2.43 2.10
CA ALA A 95 -25.75 3.63 1.39
C ALA A 95 -25.98 3.53 -0.13
N LEU A 96 -25.71 2.35 -0.71
CA LEU A 96 -25.96 2.09 -2.13
C LEU A 96 -27.45 2.12 -2.48
N GLU A 97 -28.31 1.52 -1.66
CA GLU A 97 -29.76 1.52 -1.83
C GLU A 97 -30.36 2.94 -1.81
N GLU A 98 -29.85 3.80 -0.92
CA GLU A 98 -30.31 5.18 -0.76
C GLU A 98 -29.58 6.19 -1.66
N GLY A 99 -28.62 5.71 -2.49
CA GLY A 99 -27.87 6.56 -3.41
C GLY A 99 -26.85 7.50 -2.73
N VAL A 100 -26.44 7.18 -1.49
CA VAL A 100 -25.38 7.91 -0.76
C VAL A 100 -24.05 7.61 -1.42
N ALA A 101 -23.25 8.66 -1.65
CA ALA A 101 -21.93 8.51 -2.23
C ALA A 101 -20.99 7.76 -1.28
N ILE A 102 -20.26 6.75 -1.79
CA ILE A 102 -19.25 6.01 -1.04
C ILE A 102 -17.88 6.43 -1.52
N ILE A 103 -16.97 6.72 -0.58
CA ILE A 103 -15.59 7.10 -0.82
C ILE A 103 -14.69 6.20 0.01
N GLY A 104 -13.73 5.50 -0.63
CA GLY A 104 -12.72 4.73 0.07
C GLY A 104 -11.69 5.63 0.77
N GLU A 105 -11.06 5.11 1.83
CA GLU A 105 -10.00 5.80 2.58
C GLU A 105 -8.96 6.45 1.68
N VAL A 106 -8.44 5.69 0.72
CA VAL A 106 -7.37 6.14 -0.18
C VAL A 106 -7.81 7.35 -0.99
N ASP A 107 -9.00 7.27 -1.59
CA ASP A 107 -9.54 8.34 -2.41
C ASP A 107 -9.90 9.58 -1.61
N PHE A 108 -10.36 9.41 -0.38
CA PHE A 108 -10.64 10.55 0.50
C PHE A 108 -9.38 11.34 0.84
N VAL A 109 -8.26 10.64 1.07
CA VAL A 109 -6.99 11.25 1.50
C VAL A 109 -6.12 11.73 0.34
N ALA A 110 -6.17 11.06 -0.81
CA ALA A 110 -5.27 11.30 -1.95
C ALA A 110 -5.10 12.77 -2.37
N PRO A 111 -6.15 13.65 -2.37
CA PRO A 111 -6.00 15.05 -2.76
C PRO A 111 -5.11 15.88 -1.84
N PHE A 112 -4.91 15.41 -0.61
CA PHE A 112 -4.17 16.15 0.43
C PHE A 112 -2.76 15.65 0.63
N LEU A 113 -2.34 14.59 -0.10
CA LEU A 113 -0.98 14.07 -0.05
C LEU A 113 -0.05 14.90 -0.91
N LYS A 114 1.16 15.13 -0.42
CA LYS A 114 2.20 15.89 -1.12
C LYS A 114 3.44 15.04 -1.36
N GLY A 115 4.12 15.31 -2.47
CA GLY A 115 5.28 14.57 -2.92
C GLY A 115 4.97 13.46 -3.92
N ALA A 116 5.99 12.73 -4.32
CA ALA A 116 5.84 11.58 -5.18
C ALA A 116 5.17 10.42 -4.41
N MET A 117 4.29 9.68 -5.09
CA MET A 117 3.52 8.60 -4.50
C MET A 117 4.03 7.24 -4.98
N ILE A 118 4.46 6.40 -4.04
CA ILE A 118 4.82 5.00 -4.27
C ILE A 118 3.76 4.12 -3.61
N GLY A 119 3.03 3.34 -4.41
CA GLY A 119 2.09 2.35 -3.90
C GLY A 119 2.70 0.96 -3.88
N VAL A 120 2.68 0.29 -2.74
CA VAL A 120 3.18 -1.09 -2.59
C VAL A 120 2.02 -2.02 -2.25
N THR A 121 1.77 -3.02 -3.09
CA THR A 121 0.79 -4.08 -2.86
C THR A 121 1.38 -5.46 -3.15
N GLY A 122 0.58 -6.47 -2.98
CA GLY A 122 0.94 -7.88 -3.21
C GLY A 122 0.27 -8.79 -2.19
N SER A 123 0.44 -10.09 -2.31
CA SER A 123 -0.06 -11.04 -1.31
C SER A 123 0.89 -11.09 -0.11
N ASN A 124 2.16 -11.34 -0.34
CA ASN A 124 3.21 -11.40 0.70
C ASN A 124 4.30 -10.35 0.45
N GLY A 125 5.11 -10.00 1.45
CA GLY A 125 6.26 -9.10 1.30
C GLY A 125 5.95 -7.60 1.29
N LYS A 126 4.69 -7.18 1.24
CA LYS A 126 4.27 -5.76 1.23
C LYS A 126 4.97 -4.92 2.30
N THR A 127 4.81 -5.32 3.55
CA THR A 127 5.33 -4.56 4.71
C THR A 127 6.84 -4.42 4.66
N THR A 128 7.57 -5.51 4.38
CA THR A 128 9.02 -5.48 4.25
C THR A 128 9.44 -4.55 3.12
N THR A 129 8.82 -4.67 1.94
CA THR A 129 9.12 -3.81 0.79
C THR A 129 8.79 -2.34 1.06
N THR A 130 7.66 -2.04 1.70
CA THR A 130 7.27 -0.67 2.05
C THR A 130 8.26 -0.02 3.01
N LEU A 131 8.58 -0.72 4.11
CA LEU A 131 9.51 -0.22 5.13
C LEU A 131 10.93 -0.10 4.57
N LEU A 132 11.39 -1.10 3.82
CA LEU A 132 12.72 -1.06 3.20
C LEU A 132 12.82 0.05 2.16
N THR A 133 11.82 0.24 1.31
CA THR A 133 11.78 1.36 0.35
C THR A 133 11.86 2.70 1.07
N GLY A 134 11.06 2.86 2.14
CA GLY A 134 11.09 4.06 2.98
C GLY A 134 12.46 4.30 3.62
N HIS A 135 13.11 3.24 4.12
CA HIS A 135 14.45 3.30 4.71
C HIS A 135 15.50 3.74 3.68
N LEU A 136 15.54 3.08 2.50
CA LEU A 136 16.49 3.40 1.43
C LEU A 136 16.35 4.84 0.94
N LEU A 137 15.12 5.34 0.80
CA LEU A 137 14.86 6.72 0.40
C LEU A 137 15.31 7.72 1.48
N LYS A 138 15.01 7.45 2.76
CA LYS A 138 15.47 8.30 3.88
C LYS A 138 16.99 8.40 3.93
N ASP A 139 17.69 7.26 3.82
CA ASP A 139 19.16 7.22 3.80
C ASP A 139 19.77 7.91 2.58
N SER A 140 18.99 8.06 1.52
CA SER A 140 19.37 8.82 0.31
C SER A 140 19.01 10.32 0.40
N GLY A 141 18.49 10.78 1.54
CA GLY A 141 18.25 12.18 1.84
C GLY A 141 16.85 12.70 1.52
N PHE A 142 15.90 11.85 1.14
CA PHE A 142 14.50 12.26 0.93
C PHE A 142 13.75 12.41 2.26
N ARG A 143 12.82 13.36 2.32
CA ARG A 143 11.79 13.43 3.37
C ARG A 143 10.69 12.43 3.01
N VAL A 144 10.60 11.35 3.77
CA VAL A 144 9.74 10.19 3.42
C VAL A 144 8.64 10.00 4.45
N GLY A 145 7.39 9.97 3.98
CA GLY A 145 6.26 9.42 4.71
C GLY A 145 6.11 7.93 4.42
N VAL A 146 5.97 7.10 5.46
CA VAL A 146 5.60 5.68 5.32
C VAL A 146 4.22 5.49 5.91
N ALA A 147 3.27 5.06 5.08
CA ALA A 147 1.87 5.15 5.40
C ALA A 147 1.03 3.95 4.90
N GLY A 148 -0.24 3.95 5.27
CA GLY A 148 -1.24 3.00 4.80
C GLY A 148 -1.47 1.84 5.76
N ASN A 149 -1.39 0.61 5.27
CA ASN A 149 -1.60 -0.59 6.09
C ASN A 149 -0.43 -0.90 7.05
N VAL A 150 0.69 -0.20 6.88
CA VAL A 150 1.86 -0.19 7.78
C VAL A 150 2.35 1.24 7.95
N GLY A 151 3.05 1.51 9.02
CA GLY A 151 3.46 2.85 9.42
C GLY A 151 2.32 3.60 10.10
N SER A 152 2.05 4.83 9.67
CA SER A 152 0.91 5.61 10.15
C SER A 152 -0.25 5.57 9.15
N PRO A 153 -1.48 5.88 9.58
CA PRO A 153 -2.61 6.05 8.67
C PRO A 153 -2.28 7.04 7.53
N LEU A 154 -2.79 6.75 6.34
CA LEU A 154 -2.56 7.63 5.19
C LEU A 154 -3.03 9.07 5.46
N ALA A 155 -4.11 9.23 6.23
CA ALA A 155 -4.67 10.52 6.63
C ALA A 155 -3.72 11.37 7.48
N ASP A 156 -2.80 10.78 8.24
CA ASP A 156 -1.80 11.51 9.04
C ASP A 156 -0.75 12.21 8.16
N HIS A 157 -0.63 11.82 6.89
CA HIS A 157 0.25 12.45 5.91
C HIS A 157 -0.43 13.54 5.08
N ALA A 158 -1.72 13.80 5.30
CA ALA A 158 -2.42 14.90 4.66
C ALA A 158 -1.75 16.25 5.03
N PHE A 159 -1.45 17.05 4.02
CA PHE A 159 -0.76 18.35 4.12
C PHE A 159 0.69 18.30 4.66
N VAL A 160 1.24 17.13 4.92
CA VAL A 160 2.65 16.99 5.31
C VAL A 160 3.54 17.15 4.09
N GLU A 161 4.54 18.02 4.19
CA GLU A 161 5.53 18.26 3.14
C GLU A 161 6.54 17.10 3.08
N ASN A 162 6.19 16.05 2.32
CA ASN A 162 7.07 14.94 1.99
C ASN A 162 7.65 15.15 0.58
N ASP A 163 8.86 14.64 0.34
CA ASP A 163 9.38 14.49 -1.01
C ASP A 163 8.79 13.22 -1.66
N VAL A 164 8.57 12.18 -0.84
CA VAL A 164 8.00 10.89 -1.25
C VAL A 164 7.11 10.32 -0.14
N VAL A 165 5.96 9.78 -0.51
CA VAL A 165 5.11 8.95 0.36
C VAL A 165 5.13 7.52 -0.17
N VAL A 166 5.55 6.57 0.68
CA VAL A 166 5.52 5.12 0.40
C VAL A 166 4.32 4.53 1.13
N ALA A 167 3.31 4.13 0.39
CA ALA A 167 2.05 3.63 0.92
C ALA A 167 1.90 2.13 0.73
N GLU A 168 1.79 1.37 1.83
CA GLU A 168 1.30 -0.01 1.77
C GLU A 168 -0.20 -0.03 1.50
N LEU A 169 -0.60 -0.64 0.39
CA LEU A 169 -1.99 -0.71 -0.04
C LEU A 169 -2.48 -2.16 -0.01
N SER A 170 -3.42 -2.46 0.90
CA SER A 170 -4.11 -3.74 0.95
C SER A 170 -5.06 -3.92 -0.24
N SER A 171 -5.49 -5.16 -0.50
CA SER A 171 -6.53 -5.43 -1.51
C SER A 171 -7.87 -4.78 -1.15
N PHE A 172 -8.16 -4.62 0.15
CA PHE A 172 -9.36 -3.95 0.65
C PHE A 172 -9.37 -2.46 0.32
N GLN A 173 -8.24 -1.78 0.53
CA GLN A 173 -8.08 -0.36 0.17
C GLN A 173 -8.13 -0.17 -1.34
N LEU A 174 -7.45 -1.02 -2.11
CA LEU A 174 -7.46 -0.97 -3.58
C LEU A 174 -8.83 -1.29 -4.17
N PHE A 175 -9.64 -2.13 -3.52
CA PHE A 175 -11.00 -2.41 -3.97
C PHE A 175 -11.82 -1.11 -4.10
N TRP A 176 -11.73 -0.23 -3.12
CA TRP A 176 -12.44 1.05 -3.07
C TRP A 176 -11.71 2.19 -3.78
N ALA A 177 -10.40 2.07 -4.01
CA ALA A 177 -9.61 3.12 -4.63
C ALA A 177 -9.90 3.24 -6.15
N GLN A 178 -9.99 4.48 -6.63
CA GLN A 178 -10.25 4.81 -8.04
C GLN A 178 -9.36 5.94 -8.56
N GLU A 179 -8.94 6.85 -7.69
CA GLU A 179 -8.38 8.15 -8.09
C GLU A 179 -6.96 8.40 -7.59
N LEU A 180 -6.35 7.44 -6.88
CA LEU A 180 -4.95 7.56 -6.46
C LEU A 180 -4.04 7.63 -7.69
N SER A 181 -3.08 8.55 -7.67
CA SER A 181 -2.14 8.76 -8.76
C SER A 181 -0.72 8.42 -8.30
N LEU A 182 -0.10 7.39 -8.89
CA LEU A 182 1.18 6.83 -8.46
C LEU A 182 2.32 7.15 -9.43
N ASP A 183 3.46 7.57 -8.90
CA ASP A 183 4.71 7.66 -9.64
C ASP A 183 5.35 6.28 -9.81
N VAL A 184 5.25 5.43 -8.78
CA VAL A 184 5.68 4.03 -8.83
C VAL A 184 4.63 3.13 -8.18
N ALA A 185 4.28 2.05 -8.86
CA ALA A 185 3.54 0.93 -8.31
C ALA A 185 4.48 -0.27 -8.12
N VAL A 186 4.45 -0.88 -6.95
CA VAL A 186 5.20 -2.10 -6.65
C VAL A 186 4.21 -3.21 -6.32
N VAL A 187 4.28 -4.32 -7.07
CA VAL A 187 3.50 -5.53 -6.82
C VAL A 187 4.48 -6.65 -6.44
N THR A 188 4.54 -6.97 -5.16
CA THR A 188 5.55 -7.92 -4.64
C THR A 188 5.34 -9.33 -5.15
N ASN A 189 4.10 -9.82 -5.15
CA ASN A 189 3.65 -11.08 -5.73
C ASN A 189 2.11 -11.16 -5.70
N LEU A 190 1.56 -12.09 -6.49
CA LEU A 190 0.13 -12.41 -6.53
C LEU A 190 -0.07 -13.88 -6.22
N GLU A 191 -0.62 -14.16 -5.03
CA GLU A 191 -1.00 -15.49 -4.56
C GLU A 191 -2.40 -15.40 -3.95
N PRO A 192 -3.27 -16.43 -4.06
CA PRO A 192 -4.63 -16.38 -3.52
C PRO A 192 -4.64 -16.11 -2.02
N ASP A 193 -5.45 -15.11 -1.60
CA ASP A 193 -5.64 -14.75 -0.19
C ASP A 193 -6.99 -14.04 -0.02
N HIS A 194 -7.49 -13.91 1.21
CA HIS A 194 -8.71 -13.13 1.54
C HIS A 194 -9.94 -13.42 0.68
N ILE A 195 -10.14 -14.67 0.26
CA ILE A 195 -11.25 -15.07 -0.62
C ILE A 195 -12.61 -14.92 0.09
N ASP A 196 -12.65 -15.10 1.40
CA ASP A 196 -13.81 -14.86 2.26
C ASP A 196 -14.32 -13.42 2.16
N TRP A 197 -13.43 -12.44 2.03
CA TRP A 197 -13.78 -11.03 1.88
C TRP A 197 -14.12 -10.68 0.42
N HIS A 198 -13.30 -11.09 -0.54
CA HIS A 198 -13.45 -10.73 -1.96
C HIS A 198 -14.54 -11.54 -2.67
N GLY A 199 -14.76 -12.81 -2.26
CA GLY A 199 -15.71 -13.73 -2.88
C GLY A 199 -15.07 -14.71 -3.84
N SER A 200 -14.05 -14.31 -4.59
CA SER A 200 -13.28 -15.18 -5.49
C SER A 200 -11.81 -14.76 -5.58
N VAL A 201 -10.98 -15.66 -6.12
CA VAL A 201 -9.56 -15.37 -6.42
C VAL A 201 -9.47 -14.27 -7.48
N GLU A 202 -10.37 -14.30 -8.47
CA GLU A 202 -10.39 -13.29 -9.55
C GLU A 202 -10.70 -11.89 -9.01
N ASP A 203 -11.69 -11.75 -8.13
CA ASP A 203 -12.05 -10.46 -7.50
C ASP A 203 -10.88 -9.93 -6.65
N TYR A 204 -10.18 -10.82 -5.94
CA TYR A 204 -8.98 -10.45 -5.19
C TYR A 204 -7.86 -9.94 -6.11
N TYR A 205 -7.58 -10.64 -7.20
CA TYR A 205 -6.58 -10.21 -8.18
C TYR A 205 -7.02 -8.93 -8.90
N GLN A 206 -8.30 -8.80 -9.22
CA GLN A 206 -8.85 -7.58 -9.81
C GLN A 206 -8.64 -6.38 -8.89
N ALA A 207 -8.91 -6.52 -7.59
CA ALA A 207 -8.68 -5.45 -6.63
C ALA A 207 -7.20 -5.01 -6.61
N LYS A 208 -6.25 -5.96 -6.64
CA LYS A 208 -4.81 -5.63 -6.68
C LYS A 208 -4.35 -5.06 -8.01
N ARG A 209 -4.87 -5.57 -9.13
CA ARG A 209 -4.57 -5.09 -10.48
C ARG A 209 -4.89 -3.62 -10.67
N LYS A 210 -5.91 -3.09 -9.98
CA LYS A 210 -6.24 -1.66 -10.02
C LYS A 210 -5.03 -0.73 -9.79
N ILE A 211 -4.01 -1.16 -9.05
CA ILE A 211 -2.82 -0.35 -8.82
C ILE A 211 -2.11 0.03 -10.12
N THR A 212 -2.22 -0.79 -11.18
CA THR A 212 -1.60 -0.52 -12.48
C THR A 212 -2.30 0.62 -13.23
N SER A 213 -3.62 0.75 -13.07
CA SER A 213 -4.40 1.85 -13.66
C SER A 213 -4.24 3.18 -12.93
N MET A 214 -3.65 3.15 -11.72
CA MET A 214 -3.34 4.33 -10.92
C MET A 214 -1.98 4.95 -11.26
N LEU A 215 -1.20 4.34 -12.15
CA LEU A 215 0.07 4.90 -12.58
C LEU A 215 -0.15 6.18 -13.39
N LYS A 216 0.62 7.21 -13.06
CA LYS A 216 0.73 8.43 -13.87
C LYS A 216 1.31 8.08 -15.25
N GLU A 217 1.06 8.96 -16.23
CA GLU A 217 1.79 8.90 -17.49
C GLU A 217 3.30 9.01 -17.22
N GLY A 218 4.09 8.05 -17.73
CA GLY A 218 5.52 7.93 -17.44
C GLY A 218 5.86 7.34 -16.08
N GLY A 219 4.87 6.94 -15.27
CA GLY A 219 5.10 6.21 -14.02
C GLY A 219 5.73 4.84 -14.24
N SER A 220 6.09 4.16 -13.18
CA SER A 220 6.79 2.86 -13.28
C SER A 220 6.08 1.76 -12.48
N LEU A 221 6.01 0.57 -13.08
CA LEU A 221 5.55 -0.66 -12.44
C LEU A 221 6.74 -1.57 -12.14
N VAL A 222 6.91 -1.94 -10.88
CA VAL A 222 7.88 -2.96 -10.43
C VAL A 222 7.09 -4.19 -9.97
N CYS A 223 7.33 -5.35 -10.56
CA CYS A 223 6.53 -6.55 -10.27
C CYS A 223 7.33 -7.84 -10.56
N GLN A 224 6.79 -9.00 -10.18
CA GLN A 224 7.32 -10.29 -10.64
C GLN A 224 6.97 -10.49 -12.12
N GLU A 225 7.91 -11.03 -12.92
CA GLU A 225 7.64 -11.36 -14.33
C GLU A 225 6.49 -12.38 -14.46
N ARG A 226 6.39 -13.31 -13.54
CA ARG A 226 5.34 -14.35 -13.50
C ARG A 226 3.92 -13.78 -13.31
N ASP A 227 3.80 -12.59 -12.73
CA ASP A 227 2.50 -11.96 -12.41
C ASP A 227 1.99 -11.06 -13.56
N LEU A 228 2.82 -10.80 -14.58
CA LEU A 228 2.44 -9.96 -15.73
C LEU A 228 1.15 -10.43 -16.44
N PRO A 229 0.91 -11.75 -16.65
CA PRO A 229 -0.34 -12.18 -17.28
C PRO A 229 -1.60 -11.74 -16.53
N VAL A 230 -1.54 -11.71 -15.19
CA VAL A 230 -2.65 -11.24 -14.35
C VAL A 230 -2.74 -9.71 -14.37
N LEU A 231 -1.60 -9.03 -14.26
CA LEU A 231 -1.55 -7.56 -14.24
C LEU A 231 -1.97 -6.92 -15.56
N TYR A 232 -1.81 -7.63 -16.69
CA TYR A 232 -2.10 -7.13 -18.04
C TYR A 232 -3.45 -7.54 -18.58
N LEU A 233 -4.32 -8.18 -17.80
CA LEU A 233 -5.63 -8.63 -18.28
C LEU A 233 -6.49 -7.51 -18.90
N GLU A 234 -6.32 -6.27 -18.43
CA GLU A 234 -6.99 -5.09 -18.99
C GLU A 234 -6.08 -4.26 -19.92
N GLY A 235 -4.94 -4.84 -20.33
CA GLY A 235 -3.93 -4.19 -21.15
C GLY A 235 -2.68 -3.82 -20.34
N PRO A 236 -1.57 -3.49 -21.03
CA PRO A 236 -0.35 -3.05 -20.37
C PRO A 236 -0.58 -1.68 -19.68
N PRO A 237 0.06 -1.44 -18.53
CA PRO A 237 0.00 -0.14 -17.88
C PRO A 237 0.61 0.95 -18.78
N SER A 238 0.21 2.20 -18.56
CA SER A 238 0.71 3.37 -19.31
C SER A 238 2.17 3.72 -19.00
N GLY A 239 2.80 3.04 -18.04
CA GLY A 239 4.13 3.32 -17.53
C GLY A 239 5.22 2.36 -18.02
N ILE A 240 6.44 2.59 -17.51
CA ILE A 240 7.60 1.72 -17.73
C ILE A 240 7.52 0.52 -16.79
N VAL A 241 7.72 -0.69 -17.30
CA VAL A 241 7.60 -1.92 -16.50
C VAL A 241 8.96 -2.52 -16.24
N PHE A 242 9.25 -2.78 -14.97
CA PHE A 242 10.47 -3.43 -14.48
C PHE A 242 10.12 -4.80 -13.86
N PRO A 243 9.97 -5.85 -14.69
CA PRO A 243 9.68 -7.20 -14.20
C PRO A 243 10.91 -7.81 -13.53
N LEU A 244 10.71 -8.41 -12.36
CA LEU A 244 11.73 -9.16 -11.64
C LEU A 244 11.71 -10.63 -12.07
N ARG A 245 12.88 -11.14 -12.41
CA ARG A 245 13.10 -12.55 -12.75
C ARG A 245 14.44 -13.06 -12.21
N TRP A 246 14.52 -14.36 -12.02
CA TRP A 246 15.77 -15.05 -11.73
C TRP A 246 16.43 -15.49 -13.03
N GLN A 247 17.75 -15.32 -13.11
CA GLN A 247 18.54 -15.72 -14.27
C GLN A 247 18.44 -17.24 -14.48
N LYS A 248 18.18 -17.65 -15.72
CA LYS A 248 18.23 -19.02 -16.18
C LYS A 248 19.38 -19.18 -17.17
N GLU A 249 19.97 -20.37 -17.29
CA GLU A 249 21.06 -20.65 -18.25
C GLU A 249 20.67 -20.35 -19.70
N SER A 250 19.36 -20.39 -20.02
CA SER A 250 18.81 -20.07 -21.33
C SER A 250 18.64 -18.56 -21.60
N ASP A 251 18.83 -17.70 -20.60
CA ASP A 251 18.60 -16.25 -20.73
C ASP A 251 19.78 -15.56 -21.44
N ARG A 252 19.73 -15.55 -22.77
CA ARG A 252 20.74 -14.87 -23.63
C ARG A 252 20.38 -13.46 -24.05
N ARG A 253 19.22 -12.90 -23.62
CA ARG A 253 18.75 -11.58 -24.06
C ARG A 253 18.78 -10.59 -22.90
N HIS A 254 19.38 -9.42 -23.12
CA HIS A 254 19.16 -8.25 -22.28
C HIS A 254 17.69 -7.83 -22.39
N ARG A 255 16.91 -8.07 -21.36
CA ARG A 255 15.53 -7.61 -21.24
C ARG A 255 15.46 -6.60 -20.10
N GLU A 256 14.73 -5.54 -20.30
CA GLU A 256 14.45 -4.57 -19.23
C GLU A 256 13.89 -5.24 -17.99
N GLY A 257 14.18 -4.69 -16.82
CA GLY A 257 13.67 -5.17 -15.55
C GLY A 257 14.75 -5.45 -14.51
N LEU A 258 14.40 -6.26 -13.53
CA LEU A 258 15.26 -6.70 -12.44
C LEU A 258 15.71 -8.14 -12.69
N LEU A 259 17.01 -8.36 -12.68
CA LEU A 259 17.57 -9.68 -12.88
C LEU A 259 18.33 -10.12 -11.63
N MET A 260 17.84 -11.20 -11.02
CA MET A 260 18.51 -11.90 -9.92
C MET A 260 19.52 -12.89 -10.51
N LYS A 261 20.80 -12.55 -10.46
CA LYS A 261 21.92 -13.40 -10.93
C LYS A 261 22.35 -14.37 -9.81
N ASP A 262 23.44 -15.09 -9.97
CA ASP A 262 23.87 -16.13 -9.02
C ASP A 262 24.13 -15.58 -7.60
N ASP A 263 24.77 -14.40 -7.49
CA ASP A 263 25.19 -13.82 -6.19
C ASP A 263 24.79 -12.34 -6.00
N HIS A 264 24.14 -11.72 -6.99
CA HIS A 264 23.79 -10.31 -6.96
C HIS A 264 22.56 -9.97 -7.79
N ALA A 265 21.95 -8.83 -7.50
CA ALA A 265 20.83 -8.28 -8.24
C ALA A 265 21.26 -7.09 -9.11
N VAL A 266 20.71 -7.01 -10.33
CA VAL A 266 20.92 -5.89 -11.25
C VAL A 266 19.62 -5.33 -11.76
N MET A 267 19.62 -4.04 -12.12
CA MET A 267 18.55 -3.36 -12.86
C MET A 267 19.03 -3.10 -14.29
N ILE A 268 18.23 -3.51 -15.26
CA ILE A 268 18.48 -3.33 -16.69
C ILE A 268 17.48 -2.33 -17.23
N SER A 269 17.97 -1.24 -17.82
CA SER A 269 17.15 -0.23 -18.48
C SER A 269 17.82 0.22 -19.78
N GLY A 270 17.19 -0.10 -20.92
CA GLY A 270 17.80 0.06 -22.24
C GLY A 270 19.10 -0.73 -22.38
N ALA A 271 20.17 -0.06 -22.77
CA ALA A 271 21.52 -0.65 -22.87
C ALA A 271 22.30 -0.62 -21.52
N SER A 272 21.74 -0.06 -20.45
CA SER A 272 22.40 0.12 -19.16
C SER A 272 22.07 -1.04 -18.23
N GLU A 273 23.12 -1.62 -17.64
CA GLU A 273 23.00 -2.55 -16.51
C GLU A 273 23.61 -1.90 -15.27
N LYS A 274 22.83 -1.79 -14.20
CA LYS A 274 23.24 -1.20 -12.93
C LYS A 274 23.20 -2.26 -11.83
N ASN A 275 24.33 -2.50 -11.18
CA ASN A 275 24.36 -3.33 -9.96
C ASN A 275 23.55 -2.67 -8.86
N LEU A 276 22.66 -3.44 -8.23
CA LEU A 276 21.88 -3.02 -7.07
C LEU A 276 22.61 -3.42 -5.78
N PHE A 277 22.85 -4.71 -5.57
CA PHE A 277 23.50 -5.23 -4.37
C PHE A 277 23.98 -6.67 -4.58
N ARG A 278 24.89 -7.14 -3.71
CA ARG A 278 25.18 -8.57 -3.54
C ARG A 278 24.22 -9.17 -2.51
N TYR A 279 23.89 -10.44 -2.60
CA TYR A 279 22.99 -11.11 -1.65
C TYR A 279 23.52 -11.06 -0.21
N THR A 280 24.85 -11.04 -0.05
CA THR A 280 25.51 -10.89 1.25
C THR A 280 25.35 -9.49 1.88
N ASP A 281 24.91 -8.49 1.11
CA ASP A 281 24.66 -7.14 1.62
C ASP A 281 23.25 -7.02 2.26
N VAL A 282 22.39 -8.05 2.08
CA VAL A 282 21.01 -8.07 2.60
C VAL A 282 20.96 -8.95 3.85
N PRO A 283 20.74 -8.39 5.04
CA PRO A 283 20.73 -9.15 6.30
C PRO A 283 19.44 -9.96 6.54
N LEU A 284 18.51 -9.92 5.59
CA LEU A 284 17.23 -10.59 5.69
C LEU A 284 17.31 -12.04 5.18
N LEU A 285 16.66 -12.97 5.88
CA LEU A 285 16.61 -14.37 5.51
C LEU A 285 15.61 -14.64 4.38
N GLY A 286 15.91 -15.59 3.53
CA GLY A 286 15.02 -16.12 2.51
C GLY A 286 15.10 -15.41 1.14
N ARG A 287 14.84 -16.21 0.10
CA ARG A 287 14.87 -15.77 -1.30
C ARG A 287 13.87 -14.62 -1.58
N HIS A 288 12.70 -14.71 -1.00
CA HIS A 288 11.66 -13.68 -1.12
C HIS A 288 12.12 -12.31 -0.59
N ASN A 289 12.98 -12.27 0.43
CA ASN A 289 13.54 -11.02 0.94
C ASN A 289 14.61 -10.42 0.03
N LEU A 290 15.33 -11.24 -0.73
CA LEU A 290 16.20 -10.75 -1.81
C LEU A 290 15.36 -10.10 -2.93
N GLU A 291 14.21 -10.68 -3.27
CA GLU A 291 13.27 -10.11 -4.23
C GLU A 291 12.68 -8.78 -3.72
N ASN A 292 12.24 -8.72 -2.45
CA ASN A 292 11.79 -7.49 -1.81
C ASN A 292 12.88 -6.39 -1.83
N ALA A 293 14.14 -6.76 -1.55
CA ALA A 293 15.28 -5.85 -1.59
C ALA A 293 15.57 -5.34 -3.01
N ALA A 294 15.43 -6.20 -4.03
CA ALA A 294 15.62 -5.81 -5.42
C ALA A 294 14.55 -4.82 -5.88
N MET A 295 13.27 -5.08 -5.54
CA MET A 295 12.16 -4.18 -5.86
C MET A 295 12.31 -2.83 -5.14
N SER A 296 12.68 -2.83 -3.85
CA SER A 296 12.91 -1.61 -3.08
C SER A 296 14.10 -0.80 -3.62
N SER A 297 15.19 -1.47 -3.99
CA SER A 297 16.39 -0.84 -4.57
C SER A 297 16.09 -0.22 -5.94
N ALA A 298 15.34 -0.92 -6.78
CA ALA A 298 14.88 -0.39 -8.07
C ALA A 298 13.99 0.84 -7.88
N THR A 299 13.07 0.78 -6.93
CA THR A 299 12.18 1.90 -6.60
C THR A 299 12.97 3.14 -6.16
N LEU A 300 14.03 2.98 -5.33
CA LEU A 300 14.95 4.06 -5.00
C LEU A 300 15.59 4.68 -6.26
N ILE A 301 16.12 3.84 -7.17
CA ILE A 301 16.76 4.31 -8.41
C ILE A 301 15.77 5.04 -9.33
N ILE A 302 14.54 4.51 -9.47
CA ILE A 302 13.47 5.12 -10.25
C ILE A 302 13.13 6.51 -9.71
N GLN A 303 13.12 6.68 -8.37
CA GLN A 303 12.89 7.98 -7.72
C GLN A 303 14.11 8.93 -7.76
N GLY A 304 15.17 8.57 -8.46
CA GLY A 304 16.35 9.41 -8.62
C GLY A 304 17.38 9.26 -7.49
N GLY A 305 17.19 8.30 -6.58
CA GLY A 305 18.18 7.98 -5.56
C GLY A 305 19.43 7.32 -6.12
N GLY A 306 20.57 7.50 -5.43
CA GLY A 306 21.87 6.98 -5.87
C GLY A 306 22.11 5.51 -5.47
N ALA A 307 22.63 4.69 -6.39
CA ALA A 307 23.04 3.32 -6.08
C ALA A 307 24.19 3.24 -5.05
N GLY A 308 24.95 4.32 -4.88
CA GLY A 308 26.11 4.35 -3.98
C GLY A 308 25.78 4.19 -2.49
N THR A 309 24.53 4.46 -2.08
CA THR A 309 24.08 4.28 -0.69
C THR A 309 23.53 2.88 -0.43
N LEU A 310 23.12 2.12 -1.47
CA LEU A 310 22.36 0.87 -1.34
C LEU A 310 23.03 -0.14 -0.40
N LYS A 311 24.31 -0.44 -0.61
CA LYS A 311 25.01 -1.44 0.23
C LYS A 311 24.92 -1.11 1.71
N ARG A 312 25.21 0.14 2.08
CA ARG A 312 25.16 0.59 3.49
C ARG A 312 23.73 0.54 4.02
N SER A 313 22.79 1.08 3.27
CA SER A 313 21.41 1.19 3.72
C SER A 313 20.72 -0.18 3.81
N LEU A 314 21.00 -1.11 2.92
CA LEU A 314 20.54 -2.50 3.03
C LEU A 314 21.08 -3.17 4.29
N ALA A 315 22.38 -3.00 4.58
CA ALA A 315 23.02 -3.62 5.74
C ALA A 315 22.51 -3.08 7.10
N THR A 316 21.93 -1.87 7.13
CA THR A 316 21.38 -1.25 8.33
C THR A 316 19.87 -1.41 8.49
N PHE A 317 19.22 -2.04 7.53
CA PHE A 317 17.77 -2.27 7.61
C PHE A 317 17.45 -3.39 8.60
N GLU A 318 16.59 -3.08 9.55
CA GLU A 318 16.04 -4.05 10.50
C GLU A 318 14.67 -4.51 10.03
N ALA A 319 14.50 -5.85 9.91
CA ALA A 319 13.21 -6.42 9.58
C ALA A 319 12.17 -6.06 10.65
N PRO A 320 10.90 -5.83 10.26
CA PRO A 320 9.84 -5.72 11.24
C PRO A 320 9.72 -7.05 12.02
N PRO A 321 9.36 -6.99 13.32
CA PRO A 321 9.29 -8.17 14.17
C PRO A 321 8.31 -9.22 13.62
N HIS A 322 8.54 -10.47 13.96
CA HIS A 322 7.71 -11.61 13.57
C HIS A 322 7.67 -11.92 12.05
N ARG A 323 8.72 -11.54 11.31
CA ARG A 323 8.86 -11.79 9.86
C ARG A 323 10.21 -12.44 9.58
N CYS A 324 10.26 -13.78 9.59
CA CYS A 324 11.48 -14.58 9.52
C CYS A 324 12.54 -14.09 10.53
N GLU A 325 12.11 -13.68 11.72
CA GLU A 325 12.94 -13.11 12.79
C GLU A 325 13.76 -14.21 13.47
N PRO A 326 15.10 -14.16 13.47
CA PRO A 326 15.92 -15.09 14.23
C PRO A 326 15.72 -14.88 15.73
N VAL A 327 15.12 -15.84 16.42
CA VAL A 327 14.82 -15.73 17.87
C VAL A 327 15.97 -16.25 18.73
N GLY A 328 16.73 -17.24 18.22
CA GLY A 328 17.87 -17.80 18.94
C GLY A 328 18.24 -19.19 18.47
N ILE A 329 19.30 -19.74 19.13
CA ILE A 329 19.78 -21.10 18.87
C ILE A 329 19.79 -21.88 20.18
N VAL A 330 19.08 -23.01 20.23
CA VAL A 330 19.04 -23.91 21.39
C VAL A 330 19.51 -25.29 20.97
N LYS A 331 20.58 -25.78 21.60
CA LYS A 331 21.19 -27.09 21.29
C LYS A 331 21.51 -27.31 19.79
N GLY A 332 21.95 -26.24 19.11
CA GLY A 332 22.28 -26.30 17.68
C GLY A 332 21.06 -26.18 16.74
N VAL A 333 19.84 -25.99 17.26
CA VAL A 333 18.64 -25.78 16.46
C VAL A 333 18.33 -24.28 16.46
N SER A 334 18.26 -23.70 15.25
CA SER A 334 17.86 -22.29 15.06
C SER A 334 16.34 -22.15 15.14
N PHE A 335 15.88 -21.15 15.89
CA PHE A 335 14.47 -20.79 16.00
C PHE A 335 14.23 -19.48 15.26
N ILE A 336 13.22 -19.48 14.38
CA ILE A 336 12.83 -18.34 13.57
C ILE A 336 11.34 -18.08 13.84
N ASP A 337 11.00 -16.83 14.18
CA ASP A 337 9.63 -16.37 14.32
C ASP A 337 9.13 -15.76 13.00
N ASP A 338 8.12 -16.40 12.42
CA ASP A 338 7.39 -15.91 11.25
C ASP A 338 5.87 -15.92 11.50
N SER A 339 5.46 -15.54 12.71
CA SER A 339 4.04 -15.53 13.10
C SER A 339 3.17 -14.54 12.33
N LYS A 340 3.77 -13.70 11.49
CA LYS A 340 3.08 -12.85 10.50
C LYS A 340 2.88 -13.53 9.14
N GLY A 341 3.40 -14.72 8.91
CA GLY A 341 3.07 -15.59 7.78
C GLY A 341 1.68 -16.18 7.96
N THR A 342 0.64 -15.53 7.45
CA THR A 342 -0.77 -15.87 7.70
C THR A 342 -1.41 -16.71 6.60
N ASN A 343 -0.67 -17.09 5.57
CA ASN A 343 -1.14 -17.96 4.50
C ASN A 343 -0.09 -19.04 4.15
N VAL A 344 -0.54 -20.10 3.49
CA VAL A 344 0.31 -21.26 3.14
C VAL A 344 1.51 -20.84 2.28
N ALA A 345 1.29 -19.96 1.29
CA ALA A 345 2.35 -19.49 0.41
C ALA A 345 3.46 -18.75 1.17
N ALA A 346 3.10 -17.95 2.19
CA ALA A 346 4.07 -17.26 3.04
C ALA A 346 4.94 -18.21 3.85
N THR A 347 4.40 -19.38 4.27
CA THR A 347 5.12 -20.34 5.11
C THR A 347 6.03 -21.26 4.31
N VAL A 348 5.71 -21.51 3.03
CA VAL A 348 6.44 -22.46 2.16
C VAL A 348 7.59 -21.77 1.40
N THR A 349 7.62 -20.44 1.35
CA THR A 349 8.66 -19.67 0.62
C THR A 349 9.90 -19.48 1.45
#